data_58417fcd28a802313482129d609cd70c
#
_entry.id   58417fcd28a802313482129d609cd70c
#
_cell.length_a   1.000
_cell.length_b   1.000
_cell.length_c   1.000
_cell.angle_alpha   90.00
_cell.angle_beta   90.00
_cell.angle_gamma   90.00
#
_symmetry.space_group_name_H-M   'P 1'
#
loop_
_entity.id
_entity.type
_entity.pdbx_description
1 polymer ?
#
loop_
_entity_poly.entity_id
_entity_poly.type
_entity_poly.pdbx_seq_one_letter_code
_entity_poly.pdbx_strand_id
1 'polypeptide(L)'
;MTGPGFGQTSLFPPEPAPDPLLCWLWLANTLGAGSSHAGRVLDVFGGAQEAWENRDSDAFRKAVGSPAFARANLPDNTPVHYRAFARRCAARNIRILPYDDPDYPLAFSRIPDMPLVLYCTGDPLWLNEPGAVGMVGSRRPTEYGLQAAADLGSGLAKNGAIIVSGLADGLDSAGHRAAVKENCPTIGVLGVPIDRTYPVSNRELRKKIEQKGCVISEYPPESGPVGPNGFLQRNRLIAALSSALVVVEAQEKSGTMSTVNHAERYGKPVFVVPGSIYSPNSAGTNALLRDGRAKAVCKPGDLFGVLGLRGAAAPAVVRSAPDPMSETERRVLACIGPKAKGVEELGAASGLPTGLLLGTLMKLELAGRVTCLPGKRYILR
;
A
#
# COMPACT_ATOMS: atom_id res chain seq x y z
N MET A 1 23.64 -43.02 43.49
CA MET A 1 22.69 -42.04 44.03
C MET A 1 22.85 -40.78 43.21
N THR A 2 21.96 -40.61 42.24
CA THR A 2 21.91 -39.44 41.34
C THR A 2 20.80 -38.55 41.87
N GLY A 3 21.17 -37.33 42.34
CA GLY A 3 20.23 -36.34 42.82
C GLY A 3 19.43 -35.70 41.69
N PRO A 4 18.19 -35.25 41.93
CA PRO A 4 17.36 -34.63 40.94
C PRO A 4 17.87 -33.22 40.63
N GLY A 5 18.05 -32.92 39.31
CA GLY A 5 18.38 -31.59 38.83
C GLY A 5 17.26 -30.61 39.16
N PHE A 6 17.57 -29.57 39.91
CA PHE A 6 16.69 -28.41 40.12
C PHE A 6 16.54 -27.66 38.84
N GLY A 7 15.39 -27.75 38.18
CA GLY A 7 14.98 -26.84 37.13
C GLY A 7 14.93 -25.41 37.71
N GLN A 8 15.71 -24.51 37.18
CA GLN A 8 15.60 -23.08 37.47
C GLN A 8 14.24 -22.58 36.96
N THR A 9 13.24 -22.56 37.81
CA THR A 9 12.03 -21.77 37.63
C THR A 9 12.44 -20.30 37.76
N SER A 10 12.36 -19.57 36.64
CA SER A 10 12.52 -18.10 36.65
C SER A 10 11.57 -17.50 37.68
N LEU A 11 12.13 -16.81 38.68
CA LEU A 11 11.40 -16.15 39.75
C LEU A 11 10.65 -14.88 39.29
N PHE A 12 10.78 -14.52 38.04
CA PHE A 12 10.07 -13.40 37.43
C PHE A 12 8.94 -13.93 36.54
N PRO A 13 7.72 -13.35 36.65
CA PRO A 13 6.67 -13.65 35.69
C PRO A 13 7.19 -13.38 34.28
N PRO A 14 6.80 -14.17 33.28
CA PRO A 14 7.19 -13.91 31.90
C PRO A 14 6.80 -12.49 31.55
N GLU A 15 7.73 -11.74 30.94
CA GLU A 15 7.41 -10.41 30.42
C GLU A 15 6.16 -10.50 29.55
N PRO A 16 5.19 -9.58 29.72
CA PRO A 16 3.99 -9.60 28.90
C PRO A 16 4.42 -9.51 27.43
N ALA A 17 3.75 -10.30 26.59
CA ALA A 17 3.99 -10.28 25.15
C ALA A 17 3.98 -8.84 24.64
N PRO A 18 4.95 -8.45 23.84
CA PRO A 18 5.03 -7.07 23.36
C PRO A 18 3.81 -6.73 22.48
N ASP A 19 3.39 -5.47 22.54
CA ASP A 19 2.31 -4.93 21.71
C ASP A 19 2.55 -5.27 20.24
N PRO A 20 1.57 -5.88 19.52
CA PRO A 20 1.72 -6.27 18.12
C PRO A 20 2.22 -5.14 17.21
N LEU A 21 1.73 -3.90 17.39
CA LEU A 21 2.19 -2.74 16.64
C LEU A 21 3.70 -2.52 16.81
N LEU A 22 4.21 -2.69 18.04
CA LEU A 22 5.64 -2.49 18.31
C LEU A 22 6.50 -3.58 17.68
N CYS A 23 5.98 -4.80 17.56
CA CYS A 23 6.63 -5.89 16.83
C CYS A 23 6.71 -5.58 15.33
N TRP A 24 5.64 -5.03 14.74
CA TRP A 24 5.65 -4.60 13.35
C TRP A 24 6.68 -3.48 13.08
N LEU A 25 6.76 -2.51 13.96
CA LEU A 25 7.76 -1.42 13.85
C LEU A 25 9.19 -1.97 13.95
N TRP A 26 9.43 -2.89 14.89
CA TRP A 26 10.71 -3.58 15.00
C TRP A 26 11.06 -4.35 13.72
N LEU A 27 10.11 -5.14 13.20
CA LEU A 27 10.35 -5.95 12.00
C LEU A 27 10.59 -5.09 10.76
N ALA A 28 9.80 -4.01 10.59
CA ALA A 28 9.98 -3.06 9.49
C ALA A 28 11.35 -2.36 9.56
N ASN A 29 11.79 -1.94 10.75
CA ASN A 29 13.12 -1.37 10.93
C ASN A 29 14.24 -2.40 10.68
N THR A 30 14.02 -3.63 11.11
CA THR A 30 14.96 -4.75 10.90
C THR A 30 15.18 -5.03 9.41
N LEU A 31 14.12 -5.10 8.62
CA LEU A 31 14.22 -5.39 7.19
C LEU A 31 14.59 -4.15 6.37
N GLY A 32 14.10 -2.99 6.74
CA GLY A 32 14.24 -1.75 5.99
C GLY A 32 13.25 -1.64 4.83
N ALA A 33 13.06 -0.41 4.34
CA ALA A 33 12.15 -0.09 3.26
C ALA A 33 12.52 -0.82 1.96
N GLY A 34 11.52 -1.35 1.25
CA GLY A 34 11.69 -2.05 -0.02
C GLY A 34 12.35 -3.42 0.08
N SER A 35 12.38 -4.02 1.27
CA SER A 35 12.97 -5.35 1.46
C SER A 35 12.19 -6.44 0.73
N SER A 36 12.90 -7.26 -0.04
CA SER A 36 12.32 -8.45 -0.69
C SER A 36 12.12 -9.64 0.27
N HIS A 37 12.50 -9.49 1.54
CA HIS A 37 12.38 -10.55 2.54
C HIS A 37 11.06 -10.52 3.30
N ALA A 38 10.27 -9.45 3.17
CA ALA A 38 9.01 -9.27 3.89
C ALA A 38 8.05 -10.46 3.72
N GLY A 39 7.78 -10.86 2.47
CA GLY A 39 6.92 -12.01 2.18
C GLY A 39 7.43 -13.30 2.81
N ARG A 40 8.74 -13.57 2.69
CA ARG A 40 9.35 -14.78 3.27
C ARG A 40 9.21 -14.85 4.79
N VAL A 41 9.35 -13.71 5.49
CA VAL A 41 9.17 -13.67 6.95
C VAL A 41 7.73 -13.98 7.30
N LEU A 42 6.77 -13.42 6.57
CA LEU A 42 5.34 -13.71 6.79
C LEU A 42 4.97 -15.16 6.48
N ASP A 43 5.57 -15.74 5.42
CA ASP A 43 5.34 -17.16 5.07
C ASP A 43 5.84 -18.10 6.16
N VAL A 44 6.95 -17.76 6.84
CA VAL A 44 7.58 -18.63 7.85
C VAL A 44 6.96 -18.43 9.23
N PHE A 45 6.65 -17.18 9.61
CA PHE A 45 6.24 -16.84 10.97
C PHE A 45 4.77 -16.40 11.07
N GLY A 46 4.12 -16.08 9.95
CA GLY A 46 2.73 -15.61 9.96
C GLY A 46 2.54 -14.17 10.42
N GLY A 47 3.42 -13.61 11.25
CA GLY A 47 3.29 -12.27 11.79
C GLY A 47 4.57 -11.74 12.45
N ALA A 48 4.52 -10.46 12.86
CA ALA A 48 5.68 -9.80 13.45
C ALA A 48 5.93 -10.24 14.90
N GLN A 49 4.89 -10.65 15.64
CA GLN A 49 5.05 -11.12 17.01
C GLN A 49 5.78 -12.47 17.03
N GLU A 50 5.34 -13.42 16.22
CA GLU A 50 5.98 -14.72 16.09
C GLU A 50 7.41 -14.59 15.55
N ALA A 51 7.65 -13.64 14.64
CA ALA A 51 8.99 -13.32 14.16
C ALA A 51 9.88 -12.77 15.31
N TRP A 52 9.34 -11.92 16.19
CA TRP A 52 10.05 -11.42 17.37
C TRP A 52 10.39 -12.54 18.37
N GLU A 53 9.45 -13.41 18.67
CA GLU A 53 9.62 -14.53 19.60
C GLU A 53 10.69 -15.52 19.11
N ASN A 54 10.84 -15.64 17.79
CA ASN A 54 11.80 -16.55 17.14
C ASN A 54 13.03 -15.83 16.55
N ARG A 55 13.30 -14.57 16.92
CA ARG A 55 14.35 -13.74 16.30
C ARG A 55 15.76 -14.30 16.37
N ASP A 56 16.04 -15.17 17.34
CA ASP A 56 17.34 -15.80 17.54
C ASP A 56 17.50 -17.12 16.79
N SER A 57 16.43 -17.62 16.15
CA SER A 57 16.41 -18.91 15.48
C SER A 57 17.14 -18.89 14.13
N ASP A 58 17.64 -20.07 13.70
CA ASP A 58 18.18 -20.24 12.36
C ASP A 58 17.12 -20.03 11.27
N ALA A 59 15.84 -20.31 11.55
CA ALA A 59 14.74 -20.05 10.65
C ALA A 59 14.60 -18.55 10.37
N PHE A 60 14.65 -17.72 11.41
CA PHE A 60 14.61 -16.27 11.28
C PHE A 60 15.83 -15.74 10.51
N ARG A 61 17.03 -16.21 10.86
CA ARG A 61 18.27 -15.84 10.15
C ARG A 61 18.16 -16.11 8.65
N LYS A 62 17.64 -17.28 8.26
CA LYS A 62 17.44 -17.67 6.85
C LYS A 62 16.36 -16.80 6.17
N ALA A 63 15.29 -16.46 6.89
CA ALA A 63 14.20 -15.65 6.35
C ALA A 63 14.63 -14.21 6.06
N VAL A 64 15.35 -13.55 6.98
CA VAL A 64 15.72 -12.14 6.88
C VAL A 64 17.07 -11.86 6.22
N GLY A 65 17.96 -12.84 6.19
CA GLY A 65 19.36 -12.70 5.74
C GLY A 65 20.28 -12.06 6.79
N SER A 66 21.59 -12.28 6.64
CA SER A 66 22.59 -11.92 7.66
C SER A 66 22.60 -10.44 8.09
N PRO A 67 22.51 -9.44 7.19
CA PRO A 67 22.51 -8.03 7.60
C PRO A 67 21.28 -7.65 8.44
N ALA A 68 20.10 -8.16 8.08
CA ALA A 68 18.87 -7.91 8.82
C ALA A 68 18.87 -8.68 10.15
N PHE A 69 19.39 -9.91 10.17
CA PHE A 69 19.56 -10.69 11.40
C PHE A 69 20.44 -9.96 12.43
N ALA A 70 21.55 -9.39 11.98
CA ALA A 70 22.41 -8.60 12.85
C ALA A 70 21.66 -7.37 13.43
N ARG A 71 20.87 -6.66 12.61
CA ARG A 71 20.05 -5.51 13.07
C ARG A 71 18.97 -5.95 14.07
N ALA A 72 18.33 -7.10 13.82
CA ALA A 72 17.26 -7.62 14.69
C ALA A 72 17.73 -7.78 16.14
N ASN A 73 18.98 -8.17 16.32
CA ASN A 73 19.57 -8.52 17.60
C ASN A 73 20.42 -7.40 18.22
N LEU A 74 20.32 -6.16 17.72
CA LEU A 74 20.92 -5.01 18.38
C LEU A 74 20.22 -4.72 19.70
N PRO A 75 20.95 -4.38 20.79
CA PRO A 75 20.37 -4.10 22.11
C PRO A 75 19.27 -3.03 22.09
N ASP A 76 19.44 -2.01 21.23
CA ASP A 76 18.50 -0.90 21.10
C ASP A 76 17.40 -1.13 20.05
N ASN A 77 17.35 -2.31 19.41
CA ASN A 77 16.33 -2.65 18.42
C ASN A 77 15.36 -3.69 19.00
N THR A 78 14.55 -3.29 19.95
CA THR A 78 13.50 -4.14 20.55
C THR A 78 12.14 -3.45 20.42
N PRO A 79 11.02 -4.20 20.40
CA PRO A 79 9.69 -3.62 20.30
C PRO A 79 9.41 -2.49 21.29
N VAL A 80 9.89 -2.62 22.53
CA VAL A 80 9.65 -1.61 23.58
C VAL A 80 10.23 -0.23 23.22
N HIS A 81 11.34 -0.17 22.50
CA HIS A 81 11.95 1.08 22.05
C HIS A 81 11.04 1.89 21.11
N TYR A 82 10.10 1.24 20.43
CA TYR A 82 9.17 1.91 19.52
C TYR A 82 7.94 2.51 20.21
N ARG A 83 7.71 2.28 21.51
CA ARG A 83 6.54 2.81 22.24
C ARG A 83 6.50 4.34 22.24
N ALA A 84 7.61 5.00 22.56
CA ALA A 84 7.69 6.45 22.52
C ALA A 84 7.53 7.01 21.10
N PHE A 85 8.11 6.34 20.11
CA PHE A 85 7.97 6.69 18.70
C PHE A 85 6.49 6.61 18.26
N ALA A 86 5.79 5.53 18.56
CA ALA A 86 4.36 5.38 18.23
C ALA A 86 3.51 6.50 18.84
N ARG A 87 3.77 6.88 20.10
CA ARG A 87 3.10 8.02 20.75
C ARG A 87 3.36 9.34 20.04
N ARG A 88 4.62 9.60 19.61
CA ARG A 88 4.94 10.82 18.84
C ARG A 88 4.25 10.86 17.49
N CYS A 89 4.12 9.72 16.79
CA CYS A 89 3.35 9.64 15.56
C CYS A 89 1.88 10.02 15.81
N ALA A 90 1.24 9.44 16.82
CA ALA A 90 -0.15 9.75 17.18
C ALA A 90 -0.36 11.22 17.54
N ALA A 91 0.55 11.82 18.32
CA ALA A 91 0.51 13.24 18.68
C ALA A 91 0.62 14.19 17.48
N ARG A 92 1.17 13.72 16.36
CA ARG A 92 1.32 14.45 15.09
C ARG A 92 0.29 14.08 14.03
N ASN A 93 -0.77 13.35 14.41
CA ASN A 93 -1.78 12.81 13.51
C ASN A 93 -1.17 11.96 12.36
N ILE A 94 -0.09 11.25 12.63
CA ILE A 94 0.49 10.27 11.73
C ILE A 94 -0.03 8.91 12.14
N ARG A 95 -0.86 8.29 11.31
CA ARG A 95 -1.28 6.91 11.51
C ARG A 95 -0.16 5.96 11.08
N ILE A 96 0.07 4.94 11.89
CA ILE A 96 0.94 3.83 11.58
C ILE A 96 0.04 2.69 11.14
N LEU A 97 0.24 2.20 9.92
CA LEU A 97 -0.54 1.13 9.31
C LEU A 97 0.37 -0.09 9.12
N PRO A 98 0.45 -0.99 10.11
CA PRO A 98 1.15 -2.27 9.93
C PRO A 98 0.40 -3.18 8.97
N TYR A 99 1.06 -4.22 8.48
CA TYR A 99 0.52 -5.17 7.51
C TYR A 99 -0.84 -5.78 7.90
N ASP A 100 -1.09 -5.97 9.18
CA ASP A 100 -2.34 -6.52 9.73
C ASP A 100 -3.37 -5.46 10.15
N ASP A 101 -3.11 -4.18 9.89
CA ASP A 101 -4.08 -3.10 10.13
C ASP A 101 -5.23 -3.19 9.10
N PRO A 102 -6.51 -3.02 9.53
CA PRO A 102 -7.66 -3.05 8.62
C PRO A 102 -7.59 -2.06 7.46
N ASP A 103 -6.93 -0.90 7.66
CA ASP A 103 -6.76 0.13 6.65
C ASP A 103 -5.48 -0.05 5.81
N TYR A 104 -4.69 -1.11 6.08
CA TYR A 104 -3.51 -1.40 5.26
C TYR A 104 -3.92 -1.71 3.81
N PRO A 105 -3.22 -1.15 2.78
CA PRO A 105 -3.60 -1.35 1.39
C PRO A 105 -3.46 -2.80 0.95
N LEU A 106 -4.58 -3.43 0.61
CA LEU A 106 -4.60 -4.82 0.12
C LEU A 106 -3.76 -5.03 -1.13
N ALA A 107 -3.62 -3.98 -1.95
CA ALA A 107 -2.79 -4.01 -3.14
C ALA A 107 -1.32 -4.32 -2.83
N PHE A 108 -0.83 -3.95 -1.65
CA PHE A 108 0.55 -4.20 -1.26
C PHE A 108 0.82 -5.63 -0.80
N SER A 109 -0.17 -6.33 -0.26
CA SER A 109 0.00 -7.75 0.11
C SER A 109 0.29 -8.68 -1.08
N ARG A 110 0.11 -8.16 -2.31
CA ARG A 110 0.30 -8.91 -3.56
C ARG A 110 1.64 -8.66 -4.24
N ILE A 111 2.48 -7.79 -3.69
CA ILE A 111 3.79 -7.50 -4.26
C ILE A 111 4.91 -8.14 -3.43
N PRO A 112 5.99 -8.63 -4.06
CA PRO A 112 7.03 -9.40 -3.36
C PRO A 112 7.87 -8.57 -2.39
N ASP A 113 7.92 -7.27 -2.60
CA ASP A 113 8.66 -6.28 -1.82
C ASP A 113 7.71 -5.34 -1.06
N MET A 114 6.64 -5.93 -0.50
CA MET A 114 5.60 -5.21 0.22
C MET A 114 6.16 -4.45 1.44
N PRO A 115 5.65 -3.23 1.71
CA PRO A 115 5.98 -2.53 2.94
C PRO A 115 5.33 -3.22 4.14
N LEU A 116 6.06 -3.50 5.22
CA LEU A 116 5.47 -4.09 6.43
C LEU A 116 4.73 -3.07 7.27
N VAL A 117 5.12 -1.81 7.19
CA VAL A 117 4.51 -0.69 7.89
C VAL A 117 4.47 0.51 6.94
N LEU A 118 3.35 1.21 6.95
CA LEU A 118 3.18 2.49 6.29
C LEU A 118 2.88 3.57 7.32
N TYR A 119 3.31 4.77 7.01
CA TYR A 119 2.96 5.99 7.73
C TYR A 119 2.01 6.80 6.87
N CYS A 120 0.87 7.22 7.44
CA CYS A 120 -0.20 7.89 6.72
C CYS A 120 -0.62 9.19 7.41
N THR A 121 -0.84 10.23 6.61
CA THR A 121 -1.53 11.47 7.00
C THR A 121 -2.75 11.67 6.09
N GLY A 122 -3.84 12.20 6.61
CA GLY A 122 -5.14 12.23 5.94
C GLY A 122 -5.95 10.97 6.25
N ASP A 123 -6.91 10.63 5.40
CA ASP A 123 -7.84 9.52 5.62
C ASP A 123 -7.39 8.24 4.89
N PRO A 124 -6.94 7.20 5.61
CA PRO A 124 -6.44 5.96 5.00
C PRO A 124 -7.53 5.11 4.34
N LEU A 125 -8.81 5.35 4.57
CA LEU A 125 -9.90 4.62 3.91
C LEU A 125 -9.78 4.67 2.39
N TRP A 126 -9.21 5.74 1.83
CA TRP A 126 -8.99 5.88 0.38
C TRP A 126 -7.99 4.88 -0.19
N LEU A 127 -7.16 4.24 0.64
CA LEU A 127 -6.13 3.30 0.17
C LEU A 127 -6.70 1.98 -0.37
N ASN A 128 -7.92 1.62 0.05
CA ASN A 128 -8.60 0.40 -0.37
C ASN A 128 -9.83 0.66 -1.25
N GLU A 129 -10.15 1.93 -1.55
CA GLU A 129 -11.26 2.26 -2.44
C GLU A 129 -10.94 1.89 -3.90
N PRO A 130 -11.93 1.38 -4.66
CA PRO A 130 -11.72 1.00 -6.05
C PRO A 130 -11.51 2.24 -6.95
N GLY A 131 -10.98 2.00 -8.15
CA GLY A 131 -10.82 3.07 -9.16
C GLY A 131 -9.53 3.87 -9.02
N ALA A 132 -8.56 3.39 -8.25
CA ALA A 132 -7.24 4.02 -8.14
C ALA A 132 -6.49 3.95 -9.48
N VAL A 133 -5.99 5.07 -9.96
CA VAL A 133 -5.21 5.19 -11.20
C VAL A 133 -3.91 5.95 -10.95
N GLY A 134 -2.79 5.31 -11.29
CA GLY A 134 -1.48 5.96 -11.24
C GLY A 134 -1.36 7.00 -12.36
N MET A 135 -1.01 8.24 -12.04
CA MET A 135 -0.69 9.26 -13.03
C MET A 135 0.72 9.78 -12.79
N VAL A 136 1.62 9.51 -13.72
CA VAL A 136 3.05 9.81 -13.57
C VAL A 136 3.62 10.43 -14.83
N GLY A 137 4.79 11.07 -14.68
CA GLY A 137 5.48 11.58 -15.85
C GLY A 137 6.66 12.49 -15.54
N SER A 138 7.03 13.32 -16.53
CA SER A 138 8.16 14.22 -16.46
C SER A 138 8.03 15.24 -15.33
N ARG A 139 9.14 15.49 -14.62
CA ARG A 139 9.26 16.60 -13.67
C ARG A 139 9.41 17.97 -14.36
N ARG A 140 9.71 17.97 -15.66
CA ARG A 140 9.80 19.15 -16.52
C ARG A 140 8.92 18.92 -17.75
N PRO A 141 7.59 18.96 -17.58
CA PRO A 141 6.67 18.71 -18.67
C PRO A 141 6.62 19.86 -19.66
N THR A 142 6.09 19.54 -20.85
CA THR A 142 5.66 20.56 -21.81
C THR A 142 4.30 21.15 -21.41
N GLU A 143 3.90 22.25 -22.03
CA GLU A 143 2.53 22.79 -21.87
C GLU A 143 1.47 21.77 -22.28
N TYR A 144 1.74 21.02 -23.36
CA TYR A 144 0.88 19.93 -23.81
C TYR A 144 0.71 18.86 -22.72
N GLY A 145 1.82 18.42 -22.10
CA GLY A 145 1.78 17.45 -21.03
C GLY A 145 1.01 17.94 -19.79
N LEU A 146 1.18 19.22 -19.43
CA LEU A 146 0.41 19.83 -18.33
C LEU A 146 -1.09 19.89 -18.64
N GLN A 147 -1.47 20.28 -19.86
CA GLN A 147 -2.87 20.32 -20.28
C GLN A 147 -3.47 18.92 -20.32
N ALA A 148 -2.77 17.93 -20.89
CA ALA A 148 -3.21 16.55 -20.95
C ALA A 148 -3.41 15.95 -19.54
N ALA A 149 -2.48 16.20 -18.61
CA ALA A 149 -2.61 15.76 -17.23
C ALA A 149 -3.81 16.42 -16.51
N ALA A 150 -4.04 17.71 -16.75
CA ALA A 150 -5.17 18.42 -16.17
C ALA A 150 -6.51 17.90 -16.69
N ASP A 151 -6.65 17.69 -17.99
CA ASP A 151 -7.89 17.24 -18.62
C ASP A 151 -8.21 15.78 -18.26
N LEU A 152 -7.21 14.90 -18.37
CA LEU A 152 -7.35 13.50 -17.99
C LEU A 152 -7.63 13.37 -16.49
N GLY A 153 -6.84 14.05 -15.64
CA GLY A 153 -6.98 13.98 -14.20
C GLY A 153 -8.34 14.50 -13.71
N SER A 154 -8.79 15.64 -14.24
CA SER A 154 -10.10 16.22 -13.92
C SER A 154 -11.25 15.30 -14.38
N GLY A 155 -11.17 14.82 -15.63
CA GLY A 155 -12.20 13.93 -16.16
C GLY A 155 -12.25 12.57 -15.44
N LEU A 156 -11.11 12.02 -15.04
CA LEU A 156 -11.05 10.78 -14.24
C LEU A 156 -11.62 11.01 -12.83
N ALA A 157 -11.19 12.07 -12.14
CA ALA A 157 -11.64 12.38 -10.79
C ALA A 157 -13.17 12.63 -10.73
N LYS A 158 -13.74 13.39 -11.67
CA LYS A 158 -15.19 13.60 -11.80
C LYS A 158 -16.00 12.32 -11.95
N ASN A 159 -15.39 11.28 -12.50
CA ASN A 159 -16.03 9.98 -12.69
C ASN A 159 -15.67 8.97 -11.57
N GLY A 160 -15.12 9.44 -10.45
CA GLY A 160 -14.89 8.63 -9.27
C GLY A 160 -13.53 7.92 -9.25
N ALA A 161 -12.60 8.23 -10.17
CA ALA A 161 -11.24 7.71 -10.06
C ALA A 161 -10.46 8.43 -8.96
N ILE A 162 -9.57 7.69 -8.29
CA ILE A 162 -8.63 8.20 -7.30
C ILE A 162 -7.26 8.31 -7.95
N ILE A 163 -6.76 9.53 -8.13
CA ILE A 163 -5.43 9.74 -8.69
C ILE A 163 -4.38 9.35 -7.65
N VAL A 164 -3.46 8.44 -8.01
CA VAL A 164 -2.31 8.03 -7.21
C VAL A 164 -1.05 8.54 -7.87
N SER A 165 -0.25 9.31 -7.17
CA SER A 165 1.01 9.84 -7.73
C SER A 165 2.05 10.15 -6.64
N GLY A 166 3.22 10.58 -7.10
CA GLY A 166 4.40 10.74 -6.24
C GLY A 166 4.59 12.09 -5.61
N LEU A 167 3.68 13.03 -5.80
CA LEU A 167 3.80 14.42 -5.31
C LEU A 167 5.09 15.12 -5.77
N ALA A 168 5.73 14.65 -6.85
CA ALA A 168 6.88 15.30 -7.46
C ALA A 168 6.47 16.56 -8.26
N ASP A 169 7.45 17.38 -8.63
CA ASP A 169 7.18 18.47 -9.59
C ASP A 169 6.68 17.93 -10.93
N GLY A 170 6.00 18.78 -11.70
CA GLY A 170 5.53 18.48 -13.04
C GLY A 170 4.24 17.67 -13.04
N LEU A 171 4.24 16.52 -13.71
CA LEU A 171 3.01 15.78 -14.05
C LEU A 171 2.37 15.08 -12.84
N ASP A 172 3.18 14.64 -11.86
CA ASP A 172 2.65 14.12 -10.60
C ASP A 172 1.78 15.18 -9.90
N SER A 173 2.32 16.40 -9.74
CA SER A 173 1.59 17.52 -9.15
C SER A 173 0.39 17.95 -9.98
N ALA A 174 0.48 17.91 -11.33
CA ALA A 174 -0.62 18.27 -12.21
C ALA A 174 -1.81 17.32 -12.02
N GLY A 175 -1.57 16.02 -11.93
CA GLY A 175 -2.60 15.02 -11.63
C GLY A 175 -3.29 15.26 -10.28
N HIS A 176 -2.50 15.48 -9.22
CA HIS A 176 -3.07 15.82 -7.91
C HIS A 176 -3.88 17.11 -7.92
N ARG A 177 -3.37 18.18 -8.57
CA ARG A 177 -4.08 19.46 -8.70
C ARG A 177 -5.41 19.31 -9.43
N ALA A 178 -5.46 18.47 -10.47
CA ALA A 178 -6.68 18.17 -11.19
C ALA A 178 -7.73 17.55 -10.26
N ALA A 179 -7.39 16.52 -9.49
CA ALA A 179 -8.30 15.92 -8.52
C ALA A 179 -8.75 16.90 -7.42
N VAL A 180 -7.80 17.65 -6.84
CA VAL A 180 -8.09 18.67 -5.81
C VAL A 180 -9.01 19.77 -6.34
N LYS A 181 -8.83 20.24 -7.58
CA LYS A 181 -9.71 21.23 -8.24
C LYS A 181 -11.15 20.74 -8.34
N GLU A 182 -11.33 19.45 -8.60
CA GLU A 182 -12.65 18.81 -8.66
C GLU A 182 -13.20 18.41 -7.28
N ASN A 183 -12.50 18.80 -6.21
CA ASN A 183 -12.85 18.43 -4.84
C ASN A 183 -12.91 16.91 -4.60
N CYS A 184 -12.14 16.13 -5.35
CA CYS A 184 -12.06 14.67 -5.31
C CYS A 184 -10.82 14.18 -4.54
N PRO A 185 -10.88 12.96 -3.97
CA PRO A 185 -9.76 12.37 -3.25
C PRO A 185 -8.60 12.05 -4.19
N THR A 186 -7.40 12.08 -3.64
CA THR A 186 -6.18 11.66 -4.31
C THR A 186 -5.15 11.16 -3.30
N ILE A 187 -4.28 10.26 -3.70
CA ILE A 187 -3.31 9.61 -2.83
C ILE A 187 -1.90 10.02 -3.22
N GLY A 188 -1.22 10.72 -2.33
CA GLY A 188 0.19 11.05 -2.45
C GLY A 188 1.07 9.94 -1.88
N VAL A 189 2.00 9.41 -2.67
CA VAL A 189 2.98 8.42 -2.18
C VAL A 189 4.34 9.10 -2.12
N LEU A 190 5.00 9.12 -0.95
CA LEU A 190 6.28 9.80 -0.77
C LEU A 190 7.46 8.85 -0.85
N GLY A 191 8.57 9.34 -1.43
CA GLY A 191 9.89 8.70 -1.38
C GLY A 191 10.81 9.31 -0.33
N VAL A 192 10.23 10.00 0.66
CA VAL A 192 10.90 10.68 1.77
C VAL A 192 10.10 10.42 3.05
N PRO A 193 10.66 10.68 4.26
CA PRO A 193 9.93 10.55 5.51
C PRO A 193 8.58 11.25 5.49
N ILE A 194 7.57 10.63 6.12
CA ILE A 194 6.19 11.11 6.08
C ILE A 194 6.02 12.53 6.60
N ASP A 195 6.87 12.99 7.49
CA ASP A 195 6.85 14.35 8.04
C ASP A 195 7.54 15.39 7.15
N ARG A 196 8.08 14.99 6.01
CA ARG A 196 8.74 15.88 5.05
C ARG A 196 7.93 16.02 3.77
N THR A 197 8.00 17.19 3.16
CA THR A 197 7.43 17.44 1.83
C THR A 197 8.58 17.68 0.85
N TYR A 198 8.64 16.87 -0.19
CA TYR A 198 9.59 17.06 -1.28
C TYR A 198 8.88 16.92 -2.64
N PRO A 199 9.02 17.92 -3.50
CA PRO A 199 9.67 19.21 -3.27
C PRO A 199 8.86 20.10 -2.31
N VAL A 200 9.54 21.07 -1.70
CA VAL A 200 8.91 22.00 -0.73
C VAL A 200 7.82 22.86 -1.37
N SER A 201 7.95 23.14 -2.68
CA SER A 201 6.95 23.84 -3.51
C SER A 201 5.55 23.18 -3.46
N ASN A 202 5.47 21.89 -3.19
CA ASN A 202 4.21 21.14 -3.14
C ASN A 202 3.60 21.06 -1.72
N ARG A 203 4.09 21.84 -0.73
CA ARG A 203 3.57 21.83 0.64
C ARG A 203 2.08 22.15 0.71
N GLU A 204 1.64 23.18 0.01
CA GLU A 204 0.23 23.58 0.03
C GLU A 204 -0.66 22.57 -0.72
N LEU A 205 -0.14 21.97 -1.79
CA LEU A 205 -0.84 20.89 -2.49
C LEU A 205 -1.00 19.68 -1.58
N ARG A 206 0.05 19.30 -0.85
CA ARG A 206 0.01 18.21 0.11
C ARG A 206 -1.07 18.41 1.17
N LYS A 207 -1.18 19.60 1.77
CA LYS A 207 -2.23 19.91 2.75
C LYS A 207 -3.64 19.70 2.16
N LYS A 208 -3.85 20.09 0.91
CA LYS A 208 -5.13 19.88 0.22
C LYS A 208 -5.41 18.41 -0.04
N ILE A 209 -4.39 17.63 -0.36
CA ILE A 209 -4.50 16.17 -0.51
C ILE A 209 -4.91 15.54 0.81
N GLU A 210 -4.24 15.89 1.92
CA GLU A 210 -4.52 15.35 3.26
C GLU A 210 -5.94 15.68 3.76
N GLN A 211 -6.56 16.74 3.28
CA GLN A 211 -7.94 17.12 3.63
C GLN A 211 -9.02 16.26 2.96
N LYS A 212 -8.73 15.68 1.80
CA LYS A 212 -9.72 14.97 0.97
C LYS A 212 -9.34 13.52 0.65
N GLY A 213 -8.08 13.20 0.78
CA GLY A 213 -7.47 11.92 0.52
C GLY A 213 -6.44 11.60 1.59
N CYS A 214 -5.32 11.04 1.18
CA CYS A 214 -4.20 10.77 2.10
C CYS A 214 -2.85 10.89 1.43
N VAL A 215 -1.83 10.98 2.27
CA VAL A 215 -0.42 10.89 1.88
C VAL A 215 0.22 9.77 2.66
N ILE A 216 0.94 8.89 1.98
CA ILE A 216 1.61 7.74 2.59
C ILE A 216 3.11 7.74 2.33
N SER A 217 3.85 7.14 3.23
CA SER A 217 5.27 6.84 3.08
C SER A 217 5.63 5.53 3.79
N GLU A 218 6.59 4.80 3.23
CA GLU A 218 7.25 3.67 3.91
C GLU A 218 8.36 4.15 4.87
N TYR A 219 8.75 5.44 4.75
CA TYR A 219 9.80 6.02 5.57
C TYR A 219 9.20 6.68 6.81
N PRO A 220 9.64 6.28 8.03
CA PRO A 220 9.13 6.85 9.28
C PRO A 220 9.45 8.33 9.41
N PRO A 221 8.64 9.10 10.18
CA PRO A 221 8.98 10.46 10.54
C PRO A 221 10.29 10.47 11.34
N GLU A 222 10.97 11.64 11.35
CA GLU A 222 12.22 11.87 12.08
C GLU A 222 13.41 11.03 11.56
N SER A 223 13.22 10.21 10.52
CA SER A 223 14.32 9.47 9.93
C SER A 223 15.26 10.38 9.14
N GLY A 224 16.49 9.92 8.94
CA GLY A 224 17.50 10.62 8.18
C GLY A 224 17.10 10.92 6.73
N PRO A 225 17.93 11.65 5.99
CA PRO A 225 17.67 11.90 4.57
C PRO A 225 17.67 10.58 3.78
N VAL A 226 16.64 10.41 2.97
CA VAL A 226 16.56 9.29 2.03
C VAL A 226 17.25 9.73 0.74
N GLY A 227 18.20 8.93 0.27
CA GLY A 227 18.91 9.20 -0.99
C GLY A 227 18.01 9.08 -2.23
N PRO A 228 18.55 9.34 -3.44
CA PRO A 228 17.78 9.23 -4.69
C PRO A 228 17.06 7.91 -4.89
N ASN A 229 17.59 6.82 -4.34
CA ASN A 229 17.01 5.49 -4.41
C ASN A 229 15.61 5.42 -3.75
N GLY A 230 15.32 6.25 -2.75
CA GLY A 230 14.00 6.27 -2.11
C GLY A 230 12.87 6.61 -3.08
N PHE A 231 13.12 7.51 -4.04
CA PHE A 231 12.13 7.83 -5.08
C PHE A 231 11.89 6.66 -6.03
N LEU A 232 12.94 5.91 -6.37
CA LEU A 232 12.83 4.72 -7.22
C LEU A 232 12.12 3.58 -6.49
N GLN A 233 12.45 3.36 -5.23
CA GLN A 233 11.79 2.36 -4.39
C GLN A 233 10.31 2.68 -4.18
N ARG A 234 9.96 3.96 -3.93
CA ARG A 234 8.58 4.40 -3.79
C ARG A 234 7.73 4.11 -5.02
N ASN A 235 8.29 4.18 -6.23
CA ASN A 235 7.55 4.02 -7.48
C ASN A 235 6.81 2.67 -7.57
N ARG A 236 7.31 1.62 -6.90
CA ARG A 236 6.60 0.34 -6.80
C ARG A 236 5.26 0.47 -6.08
N LEU A 237 5.18 1.35 -5.07
CA LEU A 237 3.95 1.57 -4.30
C LEU A 237 2.90 2.30 -5.12
N ILE A 238 3.30 3.26 -5.98
CA ILE A 238 2.38 3.91 -6.93
C ILE A 238 1.80 2.86 -7.88
N ALA A 239 2.66 2.04 -8.50
CA ALA A 239 2.24 1.00 -9.42
C ALA A 239 1.32 -0.03 -8.75
N ALA A 240 1.65 -0.46 -7.53
CA ALA A 240 0.89 -1.47 -6.80
C ALA A 240 -0.52 -0.99 -6.40
N LEU A 241 -0.65 0.25 -5.90
CA LEU A 241 -1.95 0.84 -5.54
C LEU A 241 -2.87 1.03 -6.74
N SER A 242 -2.29 1.18 -7.94
CA SER A 242 -3.06 1.53 -9.12
C SER A 242 -3.69 0.31 -9.80
N SER A 243 -4.93 0.46 -10.27
CA SER A 243 -5.57 -0.50 -11.17
C SER A 243 -5.06 -0.38 -12.60
N ALA A 244 -4.61 0.81 -12.98
CA ALA A 244 -3.95 1.12 -14.25
C ALA A 244 -2.93 2.25 -14.04
N LEU A 245 -1.89 2.30 -14.86
CA LEU A 245 -0.90 3.37 -14.85
C LEU A 245 -1.05 4.24 -16.10
N VAL A 246 -1.14 5.56 -15.92
CA VAL A 246 -1.10 6.56 -16.99
C VAL A 246 0.23 7.28 -16.95
N VAL A 247 0.96 7.25 -18.06
CA VAL A 247 2.19 8.01 -18.27
C VAL A 247 1.89 9.13 -19.25
N VAL A 248 1.94 10.38 -18.79
CA VAL A 248 1.58 11.52 -19.64
C VAL A 248 2.72 11.93 -20.55
N GLU A 249 3.91 12.11 -20.01
CA GLU A 249 5.15 12.33 -20.75
C GLU A 249 6.31 11.64 -20.04
N ALA A 250 7.21 11.02 -20.77
CA ALA A 250 8.44 10.45 -20.27
C ALA A 250 9.51 10.39 -21.35
N GLN A 251 10.75 10.67 -20.99
CA GLN A 251 11.92 10.34 -21.81
C GLN A 251 12.22 8.85 -21.66
N GLU A 252 12.87 8.23 -22.64
CA GLU A 252 13.22 6.80 -22.61
C GLU A 252 14.04 6.41 -21.38
N LYS A 253 14.97 7.27 -20.96
CA LYS A 253 15.83 7.06 -19.79
C LYS A 253 15.40 7.98 -18.65
N SER A 254 14.16 7.80 -18.13
CA SER A 254 13.64 8.61 -17.03
C SER A 254 13.27 7.76 -15.83
N GLY A 255 13.22 8.37 -14.65
CA GLY A 255 12.74 7.71 -13.42
C GLY A 255 11.29 7.19 -13.51
N THR A 256 10.49 7.80 -14.41
CA THR A 256 9.11 7.36 -14.69
C THR A 256 9.06 5.93 -15.23
N MET A 257 10.07 5.53 -16.01
CA MET A 257 10.16 4.16 -16.54
C MET A 257 10.29 3.10 -15.46
N SER A 258 10.83 3.46 -14.29
CA SER A 258 10.80 2.55 -13.11
C SER A 258 9.37 2.22 -12.68
N THR A 259 8.46 3.21 -12.66
CA THR A 259 7.05 2.98 -12.35
C THR A 259 6.36 2.09 -13.38
N VAL A 260 6.69 2.30 -14.69
CA VAL A 260 6.19 1.44 -15.77
C VAL A 260 6.63 0.00 -15.58
N ASN A 261 7.92 -0.24 -15.32
CA ASN A 261 8.44 -1.59 -15.12
C ASN A 261 7.81 -2.28 -13.91
N HIS A 262 7.51 -1.54 -12.82
CA HIS A 262 6.77 -2.09 -11.69
C HIS A 262 5.32 -2.42 -12.05
N ALA A 263 4.63 -1.54 -12.80
CA ALA A 263 3.27 -1.78 -13.25
C ALA A 263 3.18 -3.07 -14.09
N GLU A 264 4.08 -3.24 -15.05
CA GLU A 264 4.17 -4.46 -15.88
C GLU A 264 4.44 -5.70 -15.03
N ARG A 265 5.41 -5.63 -14.10
CA ARG A 265 5.74 -6.72 -13.18
C ARG A 265 4.54 -7.15 -12.32
N TYR A 266 3.67 -6.21 -11.96
CA TYR A 266 2.47 -6.47 -11.17
C TYR A 266 1.22 -6.77 -12.03
N GLY A 267 1.39 -6.91 -13.34
CA GLY A 267 0.30 -7.20 -14.27
C GLY A 267 -0.70 -6.05 -14.42
N LYS A 268 -0.28 -4.81 -14.14
CA LYS A 268 -1.12 -3.62 -14.28
C LYS A 268 -1.03 -3.07 -15.69
N PRO A 269 -2.15 -2.77 -16.36
CA PRO A 269 -2.13 -2.19 -17.69
C PRO A 269 -1.54 -0.78 -17.67
N VAL A 270 -0.68 -0.50 -18.66
CA VAL A 270 -0.05 0.79 -18.86
C VAL A 270 -0.72 1.52 -20.00
N PHE A 271 -1.05 2.78 -19.76
CA PHE A 271 -1.59 3.71 -20.76
C PHE A 271 -0.65 4.89 -20.89
N VAL A 272 -0.52 5.42 -22.09
CA VAL A 272 0.34 6.57 -22.34
C VAL A 272 -0.38 7.61 -23.19
N VAL A 273 -0.12 8.88 -22.91
CA VAL A 273 -0.55 9.96 -23.80
C VAL A 273 0.39 10.00 -24.99
N PRO A 274 -0.12 9.84 -26.23
CA PRO A 274 0.69 10.00 -27.42
C PRO A 274 1.22 11.43 -27.51
N GLY A 275 2.44 11.59 -28.00
CA GLY A 275 3.03 12.92 -28.15
C GLY A 275 3.80 13.08 -29.46
N SER A 276 4.32 14.30 -29.69
CA SER A 276 5.10 14.61 -30.88
C SER A 276 6.35 13.74 -30.94
N ILE A 277 6.62 13.16 -32.12
CA ILE A 277 7.85 12.40 -32.38
C ILE A 277 9.12 13.28 -32.30
N TYR A 278 8.95 14.62 -32.38
CA TYR A 278 10.03 15.58 -32.24
C TYR A 278 10.27 16.06 -30.81
N SER A 279 9.39 15.65 -29.86
CA SER A 279 9.52 16.00 -28.46
C SER A 279 10.33 14.95 -27.69
N PRO A 280 11.47 15.32 -27.09
CA PRO A 280 12.20 14.40 -26.22
C PRO A 280 11.35 13.89 -25.04
N ASN A 281 10.41 14.69 -24.54
CA ASN A 281 9.52 14.33 -23.46
C ASN A 281 8.48 13.26 -23.85
N SER A 282 8.25 13.04 -25.14
CA SER A 282 7.34 12.00 -25.65
C SER A 282 8.08 10.76 -26.15
N ALA A 283 9.41 10.78 -26.18
CA ALA A 283 10.19 9.66 -26.74
C ALA A 283 9.91 8.35 -25.99
N GLY A 284 9.85 8.37 -24.66
CA GLY A 284 9.57 7.17 -23.87
C GLY A 284 8.12 6.69 -23.99
N THR A 285 7.13 7.58 -23.99
CA THR A 285 5.72 7.21 -24.17
C THR A 285 5.47 6.64 -25.57
N ASN A 286 6.06 7.25 -26.61
CA ASN A 286 5.96 6.76 -27.98
C ASN A 286 6.69 5.41 -28.17
N ALA A 287 7.84 5.20 -27.50
CA ALA A 287 8.52 3.92 -27.50
C ALA A 287 7.65 2.81 -26.86
N LEU A 288 6.98 3.07 -25.75
CA LEU A 288 6.07 2.11 -25.12
C LEU A 288 4.89 1.72 -26.04
N LEU A 289 4.36 2.67 -26.82
CA LEU A 289 3.33 2.39 -27.84
C LEU A 289 3.89 1.53 -28.98
N ARG A 290 5.01 1.94 -29.55
CA ARG A 290 5.68 1.23 -30.66
C ARG A 290 5.98 -0.22 -30.27
N ASP A 291 6.45 -0.44 -29.05
CA ASP A 291 6.86 -1.76 -28.54
C ASP A 291 5.67 -2.59 -28.01
N GLY A 292 4.43 -2.10 -28.13
CA GLY A 292 3.22 -2.79 -27.67
C GLY A 292 3.12 -2.95 -26.14
N ARG A 293 3.93 -2.21 -25.37
CA ARG A 293 3.96 -2.25 -23.90
C ARG A 293 2.91 -1.37 -23.24
N ALA A 294 2.29 -0.46 -23.99
CA ALA A 294 1.25 0.42 -23.48
C ALA A 294 0.14 0.60 -24.52
N LYS A 295 -1.04 1.02 -24.04
CA LYS A 295 -2.16 1.47 -24.86
C LYS A 295 -2.19 2.99 -24.90
N ALA A 296 -2.64 3.58 -26.03
CA ALA A 296 -2.86 5.01 -26.08
C ALA A 296 -4.06 5.42 -25.22
N VAL A 297 -3.95 6.56 -24.52
CA VAL A 297 -5.06 7.24 -23.85
C VAL A 297 -5.17 8.66 -24.41
N CYS A 298 -6.36 8.99 -24.94
CA CYS A 298 -6.67 10.29 -25.53
C CYS A 298 -7.79 11.02 -24.80
N LYS A 299 -8.58 10.30 -23.98
CA LYS A 299 -9.68 10.84 -23.19
C LYS A 299 -9.90 10.02 -21.92
N PRO A 300 -10.52 10.58 -20.86
CA PRO A 300 -10.77 9.85 -19.61
C PRO A 300 -11.55 8.55 -19.79
N GLY A 301 -12.50 8.53 -20.74
CA GLY A 301 -13.33 7.34 -21.04
C GLY A 301 -12.54 6.12 -21.49
N ASP A 302 -11.35 6.26 -22.02
CA ASP A 302 -10.49 5.15 -22.43
C ASP A 302 -10.05 4.27 -21.25
N LEU A 303 -10.14 4.80 -20.02
CA LEU A 303 -9.75 4.13 -18.77
C LEU A 303 -10.95 3.58 -17.98
N PHE A 304 -12.19 3.99 -18.28
CA PHE A 304 -13.34 3.66 -17.44
C PHE A 304 -13.53 2.16 -17.27
N GLY A 305 -13.39 1.39 -18.34
CA GLY A 305 -13.55 -0.06 -18.29
C GLY A 305 -12.55 -0.76 -17.38
N VAL A 306 -11.28 -0.35 -17.43
CA VAL A 306 -10.20 -0.94 -16.62
C VAL A 306 -10.27 -0.51 -15.16
N LEU A 307 -10.82 0.67 -14.90
CA LEU A 307 -11.00 1.20 -13.54
C LEU A 307 -12.33 0.78 -12.90
N GLY A 308 -13.19 0.07 -13.64
CA GLY A 308 -14.52 -0.29 -13.17
C GLY A 308 -15.46 0.92 -13.00
N LEU A 309 -15.14 2.03 -13.68
CA LEU A 309 -15.93 3.26 -13.60
C LEU A 309 -17.09 3.21 -14.59
N ARG A 310 -18.24 3.69 -14.15
CA ARG A 310 -19.37 3.94 -15.04
C ARG A 310 -19.26 5.38 -15.51
N GLY A 311 -19.19 5.63 -16.82
CA GLY A 311 -19.16 6.98 -17.37
C GLY A 311 -20.33 7.84 -16.86
N ALA A 312 -20.23 9.16 -16.96
CA ALA A 312 -21.12 10.19 -16.37
C ALA A 312 -22.63 10.12 -16.69
N ALA A 313 -23.13 8.99 -17.25
CA ALA A 313 -24.54 8.71 -17.43
C ALA A 313 -25.19 7.94 -16.26
N ALA A 314 -24.44 7.60 -15.21
CA ALA A 314 -25.01 6.99 -14.02
C ALA A 314 -25.02 8.02 -12.85
N PRO A 315 -26.18 8.28 -12.23
CA PRO A 315 -26.23 9.09 -11.02
C PRO A 315 -25.30 8.48 -9.97
N ALA A 316 -24.71 9.33 -9.13
CA ALA A 316 -23.92 8.89 -7.98
C ALA A 316 -24.60 7.68 -7.36
N VAL A 317 -23.87 6.57 -7.24
CA VAL A 317 -24.39 5.39 -6.57
C VAL A 317 -24.64 5.80 -5.13
N VAL A 318 -25.88 6.17 -4.87
CA VAL A 318 -26.44 6.04 -3.51
C VAL A 318 -26.12 4.59 -3.18
N ARG A 319 -25.28 4.34 -2.18
CA ARG A 319 -25.04 3.01 -1.63
C ARG A 319 -26.42 2.38 -1.48
N SER A 320 -26.83 1.52 -2.40
CA SER A 320 -27.99 0.65 -2.18
C SER A 320 -27.66 -0.09 -0.89
N ALA A 321 -28.58 -0.04 0.06
CA ALA A 321 -28.44 -0.80 1.29
C ALA A 321 -27.97 -2.21 0.91
N PRO A 322 -26.93 -2.73 1.57
CA PRO A 322 -26.40 -4.03 1.21
C PRO A 322 -27.54 -5.04 1.26
N ASP A 323 -27.60 -5.91 0.27
CA ASP A 323 -28.52 -7.06 0.25
C ASP A 323 -28.56 -7.66 1.66
N PRO A 324 -29.74 -7.99 2.19
CA PRO A 324 -29.84 -8.49 3.54
C PRO A 324 -28.99 -9.76 3.66
N MET A 325 -27.92 -9.63 4.47
CA MET A 325 -27.00 -10.74 4.72
C MET A 325 -27.77 -11.94 5.28
N SER A 326 -27.49 -13.10 4.78
CA SER A 326 -28.00 -14.35 5.33
C SER A 326 -27.53 -14.51 6.78
N GLU A 327 -28.25 -15.31 7.55
CA GLU A 327 -27.86 -15.62 8.94
C GLU A 327 -26.48 -16.27 9.02
N THR A 328 -26.15 -17.11 8.03
CA THR A 328 -24.85 -17.76 7.91
C THR A 328 -23.72 -16.74 7.67
N GLU A 329 -23.93 -15.74 6.80
CA GLU A 329 -22.96 -14.67 6.54
C GLU A 329 -22.73 -13.80 7.76
N ARG A 330 -23.79 -13.43 8.48
CA ARG A 330 -23.68 -12.69 9.75
C ARG A 330 -22.90 -13.48 10.81
N ARG A 331 -23.17 -14.78 10.91
CA ARG A 331 -22.47 -15.68 11.84
C ARG A 331 -20.98 -15.78 11.54
N VAL A 332 -20.60 -15.91 10.28
CA VAL A 332 -19.18 -15.94 9.87
C VAL A 332 -18.51 -14.60 10.13
N LEU A 333 -19.12 -13.47 9.77
CA LEU A 333 -18.59 -12.14 10.05
C LEU A 333 -18.38 -11.87 11.54
N ALA A 334 -19.30 -12.31 12.39
CA ALA A 334 -19.16 -12.17 13.85
C ALA A 334 -17.97 -12.97 14.43
N CYS A 335 -17.53 -14.02 13.71
CA CYS A 335 -16.36 -14.81 14.10
C CYS A 335 -15.04 -14.21 13.61
N ILE A 336 -15.07 -13.32 12.60
CA ILE A 336 -13.89 -12.63 12.07
C ILE A 336 -13.68 -11.38 12.93
N GLY A 337 -12.67 -11.42 13.80
CA GLY A 337 -12.29 -10.28 14.63
C GLY A 337 -11.32 -9.33 13.90
N PRO A 338 -10.74 -8.35 14.62
CA PRO A 338 -9.74 -7.43 14.09
C PRO A 338 -8.41 -8.10 13.73
N LYS A 339 -8.20 -9.35 14.12
CA LYS A 339 -7.05 -10.17 13.73
C LYS A 339 -7.46 -11.16 12.65
N ALA A 340 -6.59 -11.34 11.65
CA ALA A 340 -6.80 -12.32 10.59
C ALA A 340 -6.86 -13.74 11.17
N LYS A 341 -7.91 -14.49 10.86
CA LYS A 341 -8.13 -15.87 11.32
C LYS A 341 -8.06 -16.87 10.16
N GLY A 342 -7.49 -18.03 10.44
CA GLY A 342 -7.45 -19.15 9.49
C GLY A 342 -8.82 -19.82 9.33
N VAL A 343 -8.96 -20.60 8.24
CA VAL A 343 -10.21 -21.35 7.97
C VAL A 343 -10.57 -22.31 9.10
N GLU A 344 -9.57 -22.95 9.72
CA GLU A 344 -9.80 -23.88 10.83
C GLU A 344 -10.34 -23.17 12.08
N GLU A 345 -9.74 -22.01 12.43
CA GLU A 345 -10.19 -21.18 13.54
C GLU A 345 -11.61 -20.65 13.32
N LEU A 346 -11.91 -20.22 12.09
CA LEU A 346 -13.25 -19.76 11.72
C LEU A 346 -14.26 -20.92 11.71
N GLY A 347 -13.84 -22.09 11.31
CA GLY A 347 -14.66 -23.31 11.35
C GLY A 347 -15.04 -23.67 12.79
N ALA A 348 -14.06 -23.70 13.69
CA ALA A 348 -14.27 -23.95 15.10
C ALA A 348 -15.17 -22.88 15.76
N ALA A 349 -14.94 -21.60 15.46
CA ALA A 349 -15.69 -20.48 16.03
C ALA A 349 -17.12 -20.37 15.48
N SER A 350 -17.33 -20.65 14.18
CA SER A 350 -18.66 -20.56 13.55
C SER A 350 -19.47 -21.83 13.67
N GLY A 351 -18.84 -22.98 13.96
CA GLY A 351 -19.50 -24.29 13.97
C GLY A 351 -20.05 -24.73 12.63
N LEU A 352 -19.55 -24.16 11.53
CA LEU A 352 -20.00 -24.48 10.16
C LEU A 352 -19.13 -25.58 9.54
N PRO A 353 -19.72 -26.50 8.75
CA PRO A 353 -18.94 -27.42 7.95
C PRO A 353 -18.01 -26.67 7.00
N THR A 354 -16.79 -27.17 6.80
CA THR A 354 -15.73 -26.50 6.02
C THR A 354 -16.19 -26.06 4.61
N GLY A 355 -16.95 -26.89 3.90
CA GLY A 355 -17.45 -26.55 2.58
C GLY A 355 -18.42 -25.35 2.57
N LEU A 356 -19.32 -25.28 3.57
CA LEU A 356 -20.26 -24.16 3.73
C LEU A 356 -19.53 -22.91 4.17
N LEU A 357 -18.56 -23.02 5.06
CA LEU A 357 -17.71 -21.91 5.51
C LEU A 357 -16.95 -21.30 4.35
N LEU A 358 -16.25 -22.11 3.53
CA LEU A 358 -15.50 -21.63 2.38
C LEU A 358 -16.40 -20.94 1.35
N GLY A 359 -17.56 -21.51 1.06
CA GLY A 359 -18.55 -20.90 0.16
C GLY A 359 -19.06 -19.56 0.71
N THR A 360 -19.25 -19.45 2.02
CA THR A 360 -19.69 -18.21 2.68
C THR A 360 -18.58 -17.16 2.68
N LEU A 361 -17.34 -17.55 2.99
CA LEU A 361 -16.18 -16.67 2.95
C LEU A 361 -15.95 -16.10 1.53
N MET A 362 -16.10 -16.94 0.49
CA MET A 362 -16.00 -16.49 -0.89
C MET A 362 -17.10 -15.48 -1.26
N LYS A 363 -18.33 -15.69 -0.83
CA LYS A 363 -19.42 -14.71 -1.01
C LYS A 363 -19.15 -13.41 -0.29
N LEU A 364 -18.68 -13.46 0.95
CA LEU A 364 -18.31 -12.28 1.74
C LEU A 364 -17.13 -11.53 1.14
N GLU A 365 -16.18 -12.23 0.54
CA GLU A 365 -15.05 -11.65 -0.16
C GLU A 365 -15.50 -10.94 -1.46
N LEU A 366 -16.36 -11.59 -2.27
CA LEU A 366 -16.96 -10.98 -3.46
C LEU A 366 -17.82 -9.76 -3.11
N ALA A 367 -18.51 -9.80 -1.95
CA ALA A 367 -19.28 -8.67 -1.44
C ALA A 367 -18.39 -7.57 -0.79
N GLY A 368 -17.06 -7.76 -0.76
CA GLY A 368 -16.12 -6.80 -0.19
C GLY A 368 -16.22 -6.65 1.32
N ARG A 369 -16.74 -7.65 2.03
CA ARG A 369 -16.90 -7.63 3.50
C ARG A 369 -15.72 -8.22 4.24
N VAL A 370 -15.01 -9.14 3.61
CA VAL A 370 -13.81 -9.77 4.14
C VAL A 370 -12.74 -9.83 3.05
N THR A 371 -11.50 -10.01 3.47
CA THR A 371 -10.37 -10.18 2.58
C THR A 371 -9.61 -11.43 2.94
N CYS A 372 -9.26 -12.22 1.94
CA CYS A 372 -8.36 -13.36 2.08
C CYS A 372 -6.90 -12.89 1.98
N LEU A 373 -6.15 -13.13 3.04
CA LEU A 373 -4.72 -12.89 3.12
C LEU A 373 -3.91 -14.16 2.77
N PRO A 374 -2.61 -14.06 2.47
CA PRO A 374 -1.74 -15.21 2.31
C PRO A 374 -1.90 -16.21 3.46
N GLY A 375 -1.85 -17.52 3.15
CA GLY A 375 -2.10 -18.59 4.13
C GLY A 375 -3.58 -18.86 4.40
N LYS A 376 -4.51 -18.41 3.53
CA LYS A 376 -5.97 -18.59 3.68
C LYS A 376 -6.50 -18.04 5.02
N ARG A 377 -6.00 -16.89 5.41
CA ARG A 377 -6.46 -16.14 6.59
C ARG A 377 -7.42 -15.04 6.14
N TYR A 378 -8.47 -14.80 6.90
CA TYR A 378 -9.52 -13.84 6.57
C TYR A 378 -9.61 -12.75 7.62
N ILE A 379 -9.76 -11.50 7.18
CA ILE A 379 -9.93 -10.32 8.01
C ILE A 379 -11.16 -9.54 7.53
N LEU A 380 -11.82 -8.82 8.44
CA LEU A 380 -12.88 -7.87 8.08
C LEU A 380 -12.29 -6.75 7.20
N ARG A 381 -13.05 -6.34 6.22
CA ARG A 381 -12.71 -5.22 5.33
C ARG A 381 -13.30 -3.92 5.84
#